data_7a1fca135abc058be07af52e66334244
#
_entry.id   7a1fca135abc058be07af52e66334244
#
_cell.length_a   1.000
_cell.length_b   1.000
_cell.length_c   1.000
_cell.angle_alpha   90.00
_cell.angle_beta   90.00
_cell.angle_gamma   90.00
#
_symmetry.space_group_name_H-M   'P 1'
#
loop_
_entity.id
_entity.type
_entity.pdbx_description
1 polymer ?
#
loop_
_entity_poly.entity_id
_entity_poly.type
_entity_poly.pdbx_seq_one_letter_code
_entity_poly.pdbx_strand_id
1 'polypeptide(L)'
;MELTQWHEISAQWDGGINSHNYPIPLSELEVESGKVPFWVENQGTWLWAFDPDSQDHLVYEREPSVDPKPWTSTGESLSDFLIHATVMEAILGAPTRKIATGVDFEWLLTREDASVLPFPAWNWPARESRILIGENWLALAHPSDGHQVGYDITLAAVAPEHLAWAEAAPGIKWYSYSNSQDYTTDEPLPW
;
A
#
# COMPACT_ATOMS: atom_id res chain seq x y z
N MET A 1 -10.75 15.02 -1.02
CA MET A 1 -11.51 14.29 -2.09
C MET A 1 -12.59 13.47 -1.40
N GLU A 2 -13.84 13.54 -1.86
CA GLU A 2 -14.92 12.74 -1.29
C GLU A 2 -14.96 11.34 -1.92
N LEU A 3 -15.49 10.35 -1.21
CA LEU A 3 -15.55 8.96 -1.65
C LEU A 3 -16.27 8.79 -3.01
N THR A 4 -17.39 9.47 -3.21
CA THR A 4 -18.11 9.47 -4.49
C THR A 4 -17.24 9.97 -5.63
N GLN A 5 -16.54 11.08 -5.44
CA GLN A 5 -15.63 11.64 -6.44
C GLN A 5 -14.47 10.68 -6.75
N TRP A 6 -13.94 9.99 -5.73
CA TRP A 6 -12.90 8.99 -5.92
C TRP A 6 -13.42 7.82 -6.79
N HIS A 7 -14.63 7.31 -6.53
CA HIS A 7 -15.26 6.28 -7.37
C HIS A 7 -15.45 6.74 -8.82
N GLU A 8 -15.87 7.98 -9.05
CA GLU A 8 -16.03 8.55 -10.40
C GLU A 8 -14.69 8.66 -11.14
N ILE A 9 -13.62 9.05 -10.46
CA ILE A 9 -12.28 9.13 -11.03
C ILE A 9 -11.76 7.73 -11.32
N SER A 10 -11.83 6.81 -10.36
CA SER A 10 -11.31 5.44 -10.50
C SER A 10 -11.98 4.66 -11.63
N ALA A 11 -13.26 4.93 -11.88
CA ALA A 11 -14.00 4.31 -12.98
C ALA A 11 -13.53 4.73 -14.39
N GLN A 12 -12.71 5.78 -14.51
CA GLN A 12 -12.14 6.23 -15.78
C GLN A 12 -10.86 5.49 -16.19
N TRP A 13 -10.33 4.64 -15.31
CA TRP A 13 -9.10 3.90 -15.57
C TRP A 13 -9.42 2.49 -16.09
N ASP A 14 -8.99 2.21 -17.32
CA ASP A 14 -9.10 0.86 -17.89
C ASP A 14 -8.34 -0.15 -17.02
N GLY A 15 -9.05 -1.15 -16.48
CA GLY A 15 -8.50 -2.14 -15.57
C GLY A 15 -8.57 -1.77 -14.08
N GLY A 16 -9.04 -0.54 -13.76
CA GLY A 16 -9.20 -0.07 -12.39
C GLY A 16 -7.89 0.42 -11.74
N ILE A 17 -8.02 1.23 -10.70
CA ILE A 17 -6.88 1.66 -9.86
C ILE A 17 -6.50 0.57 -8.86
N ASN A 18 -7.46 -0.28 -8.50
CA ASN A 18 -7.32 -1.26 -7.43
C ASN A 18 -6.63 -2.51 -7.95
N SER A 19 -5.48 -2.81 -7.41
CA SER A 19 -4.71 -4.01 -7.74
C SER A 19 -4.73 -5.05 -6.62
N HIS A 20 -4.91 -4.58 -5.38
CA HIS A 20 -4.80 -5.43 -4.20
C HIS A 20 -5.94 -5.23 -3.21
N ASN A 21 -6.35 -4.00 -2.93
CA ASN A 21 -7.45 -3.70 -2.02
C ASN A 21 -8.63 -3.11 -2.80
N TYR A 22 -9.83 -3.18 -2.23
CA TYR A 22 -11.04 -2.80 -2.94
C TYR A 22 -11.90 -1.82 -2.15
N PRO A 23 -12.45 -0.79 -2.81
CA PRO A 23 -13.52 0.00 -2.21
C PRO A 23 -14.79 -0.84 -2.12
N ILE A 24 -15.50 -0.71 -1.03
CA ILE A 24 -16.85 -1.25 -0.90
C ILE A 24 -17.78 -0.40 -1.77
N PRO A 25 -18.66 -1.00 -2.60
CA PRO A 25 -19.60 -0.27 -3.42
C PRO A 25 -20.45 0.73 -2.62
N LEU A 26 -20.67 1.94 -3.14
CA LEU A 26 -21.42 2.98 -2.43
C LEU A 26 -22.83 2.53 -1.99
N SER A 27 -23.46 1.62 -2.76
CA SER A 27 -24.76 1.05 -2.44
C SER A 27 -24.77 0.03 -1.31
N GLU A 28 -23.58 -0.42 -0.88
CA GLU A 28 -23.38 -1.44 0.17
C GLU A 28 -22.80 -0.85 1.46
N LEU A 29 -22.63 0.49 1.50
CA LEU A 29 -22.12 1.16 2.69
C LEU A 29 -23.17 1.16 3.79
N GLU A 30 -22.83 0.56 4.92
CA GLU A 30 -23.68 0.49 6.11
C GLU A 30 -22.89 0.93 7.36
N VAL A 31 -23.60 1.49 8.34
CA VAL A 31 -22.99 1.86 9.62
C VAL A 31 -22.79 0.61 10.48
N GLU A 32 -21.56 0.34 10.87
CA GLU A 32 -21.18 -0.74 11.76
C GLU A 32 -20.43 -0.17 12.98
N SER A 33 -21.03 -0.31 14.18
CA SER A 33 -20.43 0.19 15.43
C SER A 33 -20.02 1.67 15.37
N GLY A 34 -20.85 2.51 14.73
CA GLY A 34 -20.63 3.96 14.61
C GLY A 34 -19.59 4.35 13.56
N LYS A 35 -19.16 3.43 12.72
CA LYS A 35 -18.27 3.69 11.59
C LYS A 35 -18.88 3.13 10.31
N VAL A 36 -18.47 3.64 9.15
CA VAL A 36 -18.88 3.18 7.83
C VAL A 36 -17.69 2.49 7.16
N PRO A 37 -17.64 1.14 7.13
CA PRO A 37 -16.64 0.42 6.35
C PRO A 37 -16.74 0.79 4.88
N PHE A 38 -15.61 1.13 4.24
CA PHE A 38 -15.59 1.58 2.85
C PHE A 38 -14.44 0.99 2.02
N TRP A 39 -13.45 0.38 2.66
CA TRP A 39 -12.28 -0.18 2.01
C TRP A 39 -11.88 -1.50 2.67
N VAL A 40 -11.57 -2.51 1.87
CA VAL A 40 -11.25 -3.87 2.35
C VAL A 40 -10.02 -4.42 1.65
N GLU A 41 -9.17 -5.07 2.40
CA GLU A 41 -8.04 -5.85 1.89
C GLU A 41 -8.56 -7.09 1.13
N ASN A 42 -7.86 -7.53 0.08
CA ASN A 42 -8.32 -8.53 -0.87
C ASN A 42 -8.67 -9.91 -0.27
N GLN A 43 -8.04 -10.28 0.85
CA GLN A 43 -8.34 -11.50 1.59
C GLN A 43 -9.34 -11.27 2.73
N GLY A 44 -9.81 -10.03 2.91
CA GLY A 44 -10.71 -9.65 3.99
C GLY A 44 -10.06 -9.67 5.36
N THR A 45 -8.73 -9.61 5.44
CA THR A 45 -7.99 -9.64 6.71
C THR A 45 -7.78 -8.25 7.32
N TRP A 46 -8.07 -7.20 6.55
CA TRP A 46 -7.98 -5.81 7.00
C TRP A 46 -9.13 -4.97 6.46
N LEU A 47 -9.64 -4.08 7.29
CA LEU A 47 -10.81 -3.26 6.97
C LEU A 47 -10.59 -1.82 7.43
N TRP A 48 -10.98 -0.87 6.57
CA TRP A 48 -10.96 0.55 6.89
C TRP A 48 -12.37 1.14 6.85
N ALA A 49 -12.66 2.01 7.80
CA ALA A 49 -13.95 2.67 7.95
C ALA A 49 -13.75 4.15 8.29
N PHE A 50 -14.66 4.99 7.86
CA PHE A 50 -14.67 6.39 8.28
C PHE A 50 -15.72 6.66 9.35
N ASP A 51 -15.52 7.73 10.12
CA ASP A 51 -16.47 8.25 11.08
C ASP A 51 -17.42 9.24 10.38
N PRO A 52 -18.71 8.89 10.17
CA PRO A 52 -19.65 9.78 9.49
C PRO A 52 -19.96 11.05 10.27
N ASP A 53 -19.77 11.03 11.60
CA ASP A 53 -20.10 12.13 12.49
C ASP A 53 -18.92 13.09 12.74
N SER A 54 -17.69 12.71 12.31
CA SER A 54 -16.53 13.60 12.43
C SER A 54 -16.48 14.62 11.28
N GLN A 55 -15.98 15.82 11.55
CA GLN A 55 -15.94 16.92 10.60
C GLN A 55 -15.15 16.55 9.32
N ASP A 56 -14.02 15.83 9.46
CA ASP A 56 -13.12 15.45 8.37
C ASP A 56 -13.26 13.98 7.98
N HIS A 57 -14.32 13.30 8.45
CA HIS A 57 -14.54 11.88 8.24
C HIS A 57 -13.29 11.06 8.53
N LEU A 58 -12.78 11.18 9.77
CA LEU A 58 -11.57 10.47 10.21
C LEU A 58 -11.66 8.98 9.92
N VAL A 59 -10.56 8.42 9.43
CA VAL A 59 -10.46 7.01 9.04
C VAL A 59 -9.90 6.18 10.19
N TYR A 60 -10.47 5.01 10.33
CA TYR A 60 -10.11 3.98 11.30
C TYR A 60 -9.84 2.67 10.58
N GLU A 61 -9.01 1.84 11.17
CA GLU A 61 -8.67 0.52 10.67
C GLU A 61 -8.88 -0.56 11.73
N ARG A 62 -9.08 -1.79 11.29
CA ARG A 62 -9.06 -2.97 12.16
C ARG A 62 -8.79 -4.24 11.37
N GLU A 63 -8.33 -5.24 12.08
CA GLU A 63 -8.29 -6.63 11.63
C GLU A 63 -9.66 -7.26 11.94
N PRO A 64 -10.50 -7.60 10.93
CA PRO A 64 -11.74 -8.32 11.15
C PRO A 64 -11.43 -9.74 11.63
N SER A 65 -12.11 -10.18 12.68
CA SER A 65 -12.01 -11.51 13.26
C SER A 65 -13.33 -11.93 13.84
N VAL A 66 -13.46 -13.20 14.30
CA VAL A 66 -14.67 -13.70 15.00
C VAL A 66 -14.96 -12.88 16.27
N ASP A 67 -13.90 -12.33 16.88
CA ASP A 67 -13.99 -11.35 17.96
C ASP A 67 -13.30 -10.07 17.48
N PRO A 68 -14.03 -9.16 16.81
CA PRO A 68 -13.43 -8.03 16.13
C PRO A 68 -12.74 -7.08 17.11
N LYS A 69 -11.48 -6.79 16.85
CA LYS A 69 -10.73 -5.78 17.59
C LYS A 69 -11.42 -4.41 17.48
N PRO A 70 -11.25 -3.53 18.47
CA PRO A 70 -11.76 -2.17 18.37
C PRO A 70 -11.13 -1.44 17.19
N TRP A 71 -11.88 -0.48 16.62
CA TRP A 71 -11.35 0.41 15.60
C TRP A 71 -10.19 1.24 16.14
N THR A 72 -9.10 1.30 15.40
CA THR A 72 -7.91 2.12 15.68
C THR A 72 -7.83 3.25 14.66
N SER A 73 -7.60 4.49 15.11
CA SER A 73 -7.46 5.62 14.18
C SER A 73 -6.20 5.50 13.34
N THR A 74 -6.31 5.75 12.03
CA THR A 74 -5.16 5.89 11.12
C THR A 74 -4.50 7.27 11.25
N GLY A 75 -5.21 8.24 11.83
CA GLY A 75 -4.78 9.65 11.88
C GLY A 75 -5.07 10.44 10.60
N GLU A 76 -5.77 9.85 9.65
CA GLU A 76 -6.08 10.46 8.34
C GLU A 76 -7.53 10.89 8.24
N SER A 77 -7.76 11.97 7.50
CA SER A 77 -9.08 12.26 6.93
C SER A 77 -9.40 11.28 5.81
N LEU A 78 -10.69 11.14 5.46
CA LEU A 78 -11.10 10.31 4.32
C LEU A 78 -10.40 10.73 3.02
N SER A 79 -10.23 12.05 2.80
CA SER A 79 -9.55 12.57 1.61
C SER A 79 -8.08 12.18 1.56
N ASP A 80 -7.37 12.27 2.67
CA ASP A 80 -5.94 11.91 2.75
C ASP A 80 -5.76 10.40 2.59
N PHE A 81 -6.61 9.62 3.25
CA PHE A 81 -6.63 8.16 3.12
C PHE A 81 -6.83 7.71 1.67
N LEU A 82 -7.79 8.31 0.92
CA LEU A 82 -8.03 7.93 -0.47
C LEU A 82 -6.83 8.20 -1.38
N ILE A 83 -6.07 9.29 -1.11
CA ILE A 83 -4.82 9.56 -1.81
C ILE A 83 -3.76 8.53 -1.44
N HIS A 84 -3.57 8.27 -0.14
CA HIS A 84 -2.62 7.28 0.37
C HIS A 84 -2.91 5.88 -0.19
N ALA A 85 -4.17 5.42 -0.12
CA ALA A 85 -4.59 4.15 -0.68
C ALA A 85 -4.33 4.05 -2.19
N THR A 86 -4.59 5.13 -2.96
CA THR A 86 -4.31 5.17 -4.40
C THR A 86 -2.82 5.00 -4.69
N VAL A 87 -1.94 5.65 -3.92
CA VAL A 87 -0.48 5.49 -4.08
C VAL A 87 -0.03 4.08 -3.68
N MET A 88 -0.61 3.52 -2.61
CA MET A 88 -0.36 2.13 -2.21
C MET A 88 -0.74 1.14 -3.31
N GLU A 89 -1.93 1.29 -3.91
CA GLU A 89 -2.37 0.45 -5.02
C GLU A 89 -1.46 0.61 -6.25
N ALA A 90 -0.94 1.80 -6.52
CA ALA A 90 0.04 2.02 -7.58
C ALA A 90 1.35 1.26 -7.34
N ILE A 91 1.79 1.12 -6.09
CA ILE A 91 2.97 0.31 -5.74
C ILE A 91 2.68 -1.18 -5.94
N LEU A 92 1.55 -1.65 -5.39
CA LEU A 92 1.19 -3.08 -5.41
C LEU A 92 0.84 -3.58 -6.81
N GLY A 93 0.26 -2.71 -7.66
CA GLY A 93 -0.11 -3.00 -9.04
C GLY A 93 0.96 -2.65 -10.08
N ALA A 94 2.11 -2.11 -9.68
CA ALA A 94 3.14 -1.68 -10.61
C ALA A 94 3.61 -2.83 -11.53
N PRO A 95 3.78 -2.56 -12.83
CA PRO A 95 4.22 -3.59 -13.79
C PRO A 95 5.64 -4.09 -13.52
N THR A 96 6.46 -3.28 -12.85
CA THR A 96 7.82 -3.65 -12.44
C THR A 96 8.01 -3.41 -10.96
N ARG A 97 8.42 -4.45 -10.24
CA ARG A 97 8.71 -4.37 -8.80
C ARG A 97 10.01 -5.08 -8.46
N LYS A 98 10.70 -4.58 -7.45
CA LYS A 98 11.83 -5.26 -6.80
C LYS A 98 11.56 -5.31 -5.30
N ILE A 99 11.77 -6.48 -4.71
CA ILE A 99 11.54 -6.71 -3.28
C ILE A 99 12.85 -7.15 -2.64
N ALA A 100 13.17 -6.59 -1.48
CA ALA A 100 14.29 -7.02 -0.66
C ALA A 100 13.92 -6.96 0.82
N THR A 101 14.55 -7.79 1.63
CA THR A 101 14.35 -7.88 3.08
C THR A 101 15.62 -7.52 3.82
N GLY A 102 15.49 -7.01 5.06
CA GLY A 102 16.63 -6.67 5.91
C GLY A 102 17.48 -5.51 5.37
N VAL A 103 16.88 -4.62 4.59
CA VAL A 103 17.56 -3.46 3.98
C VAL A 103 17.74 -2.36 5.01
N ASP A 104 18.89 -1.69 5.00
CA ASP A 104 19.07 -0.44 5.73
C ASP A 104 18.23 0.66 5.09
N PHE A 105 17.23 1.15 5.82
CA PHE A 105 16.32 2.19 5.34
C PHE A 105 17.05 3.50 5.01
N GLU A 106 18.08 3.84 5.79
CA GLU A 106 18.89 5.03 5.55
C GLU A 106 19.59 4.98 4.19
N TRP A 107 19.97 3.77 3.72
CA TRP A 107 20.52 3.63 2.36
C TRP A 107 19.57 4.18 1.29
N LEU A 108 18.27 3.89 1.41
CA LEU A 108 17.29 4.38 0.44
C LEU A 108 17.18 5.91 0.49
N LEU A 109 17.31 6.51 1.68
CA LEU A 109 17.27 7.97 1.88
C LEU A 109 18.57 8.67 1.45
N THR A 110 19.66 7.94 1.16
CA THR A 110 20.89 8.57 0.60
C THR A 110 20.71 9.02 -0.85
N ARG A 111 19.65 8.60 -1.52
CA ARG A 111 19.35 9.04 -2.87
C ARG A 111 18.84 10.48 -2.84
N GLU A 112 19.43 11.34 -3.66
CA GLU A 112 19.07 12.77 -3.74
C GLU A 112 17.61 13.00 -4.18
N ASP A 113 17.05 12.03 -4.95
CA ASP A 113 15.67 12.08 -5.45
C ASP A 113 14.65 11.45 -4.48
N ALA A 114 15.09 10.80 -3.41
CA ALA A 114 14.19 10.10 -2.48
C ALA A 114 13.57 11.03 -1.44
N SER A 115 12.28 10.90 -1.22
CA SER A 115 11.54 11.57 -0.15
C SER A 115 10.51 10.64 0.46
N VAL A 116 10.35 10.67 1.78
CA VAL A 116 9.24 10.01 2.47
C VAL A 116 7.98 10.84 2.22
N LEU A 117 6.91 10.23 1.76
CA LEU A 117 5.64 10.92 1.62
C LEU A 117 5.08 11.26 3.02
N PRO A 118 4.43 12.43 3.18
CA PRO A 118 3.96 12.93 4.47
C PRO A 118 2.65 12.26 4.93
N PHE A 119 2.50 10.96 4.66
CA PHE A 119 1.40 10.15 5.17
C PHE A 119 1.74 9.60 6.56
N PRO A 120 0.74 9.39 7.44
CA PRO A 120 0.93 8.59 8.63
C PRO A 120 1.42 7.18 8.28
N ALA A 121 2.19 6.58 9.16
CA ALA A 121 2.57 5.19 8.98
C ALA A 121 1.35 4.27 9.19
N TRP A 122 1.09 3.38 8.24
CA TRP A 122 0.01 2.39 8.35
C TRP A 122 0.45 1.15 9.12
N ASN A 123 -0.54 0.42 9.67
CA ASN A 123 -0.33 -0.89 10.25
C ASN A 123 -0.52 -2.04 9.24
N TRP A 124 -0.95 -1.72 8.03
CA TRP A 124 -1.06 -2.65 6.89
C TRP A 124 -0.13 -2.18 5.75
N PRO A 125 0.55 -3.09 5.01
CA PRO A 125 0.59 -4.55 5.19
C PRO A 125 1.38 -5.02 6.43
N ALA A 126 2.19 -4.14 7.02
CA ALA A 126 2.91 -4.36 8.27
C ALA A 126 2.93 -3.07 9.09
N ARG A 127 3.22 -3.17 10.38
CA ARG A 127 3.32 -2.01 11.27
C ARG A 127 4.39 -1.03 10.79
N GLU A 128 4.08 0.25 10.93
CA GLU A 128 4.99 1.34 10.55
C GLU A 128 5.32 1.38 9.05
N SER A 129 4.43 0.86 8.21
CA SER A 129 4.54 0.95 6.74
C SER A 129 4.57 2.41 6.30
N ARG A 130 5.55 2.76 5.46
CA ARG A 130 5.77 4.11 4.92
C ARG A 130 5.97 4.05 3.43
N ILE A 131 5.56 5.11 2.75
CA ILE A 131 5.76 5.26 1.31
C ILE A 131 6.84 6.29 1.03
N LEU A 132 7.72 5.97 0.08
CA LEU A 132 8.70 6.88 -0.46
C LEU A 132 8.42 7.12 -1.94
N ILE A 133 8.83 8.28 -2.40
CA ILE A 133 8.78 8.68 -3.81
C ILE A 133 10.16 9.13 -4.26
N GLY A 134 10.51 8.79 -5.49
CA GLY A 134 11.66 9.32 -6.21
C GLY A 134 11.33 9.58 -7.67
N GLU A 135 12.33 9.94 -8.45
CA GLU A 135 12.13 10.18 -9.87
C GLU A 135 11.78 8.88 -10.61
N ASN A 136 10.52 8.78 -11.06
CA ASN A 136 9.95 7.62 -11.78
C ASN A 136 9.84 6.31 -10.96
N TRP A 137 9.92 6.37 -9.64
CA TRP A 137 9.72 5.21 -8.78
C TRP A 137 8.98 5.56 -7.49
N LEU A 138 8.35 4.54 -6.92
CA LEU A 138 7.76 4.55 -5.59
C LEU A 138 8.37 3.42 -4.77
N ALA A 139 8.30 3.53 -3.45
CA ALA A 139 8.63 2.43 -2.57
C ALA A 139 7.66 2.33 -1.39
N LEU A 140 7.38 1.10 -0.99
CA LEU A 140 6.81 0.75 0.30
C LEU A 140 7.91 0.18 1.16
N ALA A 141 8.05 0.69 2.37
CA ALA A 141 9.03 0.22 3.34
C ALA A 141 8.37 0.02 4.71
N HIS A 142 8.66 -1.09 5.35
CA HIS A 142 8.25 -1.36 6.73
C HIS A 142 9.35 -2.13 7.47
N PRO A 143 9.41 -2.05 8.81
CA PRO A 143 10.34 -2.86 9.59
C PRO A 143 10.19 -4.34 9.26
N SER A 144 11.31 -5.04 9.11
CA SER A 144 11.29 -6.48 8.86
C SER A 144 10.74 -7.24 10.06
N ASP A 145 9.94 -8.26 9.80
CA ASP A 145 9.37 -9.11 10.85
C ASP A 145 10.40 -10.09 11.43
N GLY A 146 10.23 -10.42 12.71
CA GLY A 146 10.96 -11.48 13.38
C GLY A 146 12.39 -11.10 13.79
N HIS A 147 13.38 -11.91 13.40
CA HIS A 147 14.79 -11.77 13.83
C HIS A 147 15.66 -10.98 12.85
N GLN A 148 15.09 -10.51 11.75
CA GLN A 148 15.83 -9.71 10.77
C GLN A 148 15.87 -8.24 11.22
N VAL A 149 17.07 -7.67 11.20
CA VAL A 149 17.27 -6.24 11.44
C VAL A 149 17.15 -5.52 10.10
N GLY A 150 16.42 -4.42 10.05
CA GLY A 150 16.25 -3.62 8.85
C GLY A 150 14.79 -3.51 8.41
N TYR A 151 14.60 -3.23 7.13
CA TYR A 151 13.30 -3.01 6.50
C TYR A 151 13.07 -3.97 5.34
N ASP A 152 11.83 -4.37 5.18
CA ASP A 152 11.36 -4.99 3.95
C ASP A 152 10.93 -3.87 3.02
N ILE A 153 11.46 -3.88 1.80
CA ILE A 153 11.26 -2.80 0.82
C ILE A 153 10.71 -3.40 -0.46
N THR A 154 9.61 -2.81 -0.91
CA THR A 154 9.08 -3.02 -2.26
C THR A 154 9.29 -1.76 -3.08
N LEU A 155 10.16 -1.81 -4.09
CA LEU A 155 10.31 -0.77 -5.10
C LEU A 155 9.33 -1.03 -6.23
N ALA A 156 8.77 0.03 -6.81
CA ALA A 156 7.77 -0.03 -7.86
C ALA A 156 8.02 1.03 -8.94
N ALA A 157 7.87 0.67 -10.21
CA ALA A 157 7.99 1.59 -11.32
C ALA A 157 7.17 1.12 -12.53
N VAL A 158 6.97 2.00 -13.49
CA VAL A 158 6.29 1.67 -14.77
C VAL A 158 7.19 0.89 -15.73
N ALA A 159 8.52 0.99 -15.59
CA ALA A 159 9.48 0.30 -16.44
C ALA A 159 10.74 -0.11 -15.66
N PRO A 160 11.38 -1.23 -16.03
CA PRO A 160 12.50 -1.80 -15.27
C PRO A 160 13.74 -0.91 -15.22
N GLU A 161 13.98 -0.08 -16.24
CA GLU A 161 15.10 0.86 -16.26
C GLU A 161 15.05 1.89 -15.12
N HIS A 162 13.86 2.23 -14.63
CA HIS A 162 13.69 3.13 -13.49
C HIS A 162 14.12 2.50 -12.16
N LEU A 163 14.27 1.18 -12.10
CA LEU A 163 14.76 0.44 -10.94
C LEU A 163 16.17 -0.16 -11.14
N ALA A 164 16.85 0.14 -12.25
CA ALA A 164 18.18 -0.41 -12.51
C ALA A 164 19.23 0.00 -11.47
N TRP A 165 19.07 1.16 -10.86
CA TRP A 165 19.95 1.66 -9.80
C TRP A 165 19.95 0.78 -8.55
N ALA A 166 18.88 0.06 -8.29
CA ALA A 166 18.79 -0.84 -7.13
C ALA A 166 19.77 -2.01 -7.23
N GLU A 167 20.11 -2.46 -8.43
CA GLU A 167 21.10 -3.53 -8.66
C GLU A 167 22.51 -3.13 -8.20
N ALA A 168 22.80 -1.84 -8.16
CA ALA A 168 24.08 -1.34 -7.69
C ALA A 168 24.20 -1.28 -6.15
N ALA A 169 23.14 -1.59 -5.42
CA ALA A 169 23.12 -1.57 -3.96
C ALA A 169 24.02 -2.69 -3.38
N PRO A 170 25.08 -2.37 -2.65
CA PRO A 170 26.00 -3.38 -2.16
C PRO A 170 25.33 -4.25 -1.08
N GLY A 171 25.43 -5.57 -1.25
CA GLY A 171 24.96 -6.53 -0.25
C GLY A 171 23.44 -6.73 -0.18
N ILE A 172 22.66 -6.04 -1.02
CA ILE A 172 21.21 -6.22 -1.07
C ILE A 172 20.88 -7.22 -2.18
N LYS A 173 20.12 -8.25 -1.83
CA LYS A 173 19.60 -9.20 -2.80
C LYS A 173 18.16 -8.80 -3.16
N TRP A 174 17.97 -8.37 -4.41
CA TRP A 174 16.66 -8.02 -4.93
C TRP A 174 16.00 -9.20 -5.65
N TYR A 175 14.72 -9.39 -5.38
CA TYR A 175 13.84 -10.27 -6.13
C TYR A 175 13.01 -9.40 -7.07
N SER A 176 13.06 -9.66 -8.38
CA SER A 176 12.35 -8.89 -9.40
C SER A 176 11.05 -9.56 -9.78
N TYR A 177 9.99 -8.77 -9.87
CA TYR A 177 8.68 -9.19 -10.38
C TYR A 177 8.31 -8.28 -11.55
N SER A 178 7.90 -8.87 -12.67
CA SER A 178 7.29 -8.16 -13.78
C SER A 178 5.89 -8.73 -14.00
N ASN A 179 4.89 -7.86 -14.10
CA ASN A 179 3.54 -8.24 -14.53
C ASN A 179 3.47 -8.38 -16.06
N SER A 180 4.49 -8.95 -16.71
CA SER A 180 4.31 -9.46 -18.06
C SER A 180 3.30 -10.61 -17.93
N GLN A 181 2.26 -10.62 -18.78
CA GLN A 181 1.22 -11.67 -18.81
C GLN A 181 1.76 -13.07 -19.18
N ASP A 182 3.04 -13.30 -19.06
CA ASP A 182 3.73 -14.56 -19.23
C ASP A 182 3.91 -15.28 -17.88
N TYR A 183 2.78 -15.58 -17.20
CA TYR A 183 2.78 -16.65 -16.22
C TYR A 183 2.83 -18.00 -16.97
N THR A 184 3.96 -18.31 -17.57
CA THR A 184 4.30 -19.63 -18.11
C THR A 184 5.50 -20.22 -17.38
N THR A 185 5.53 -20.16 -16.06
CA THR A 185 6.46 -20.98 -15.29
C THR A 185 5.70 -21.68 -14.17
N ASP A 186 5.58 -23.02 -14.33
CA ASP A 186 5.10 -23.99 -13.35
C ASP A 186 6.04 -24.12 -12.12
N GLU A 187 6.78 -23.09 -11.76
CA GLU A 187 7.58 -23.12 -10.54
C GLU A 187 6.76 -22.58 -9.36
N PRO A 188 6.54 -23.40 -8.32
CA PRO A 188 5.87 -22.95 -7.10
C PRO A 188 6.71 -21.87 -6.42
N LEU A 189 6.04 -20.80 -6.00
CA LEU A 189 6.64 -19.72 -5.22
C LEU A 189 7.29 -20.28 -3.94
N PRO A 190 8.46 -19.77 -3.53
CA PRO A 190 9.21 -20.28 -2.37
C PRO A 190 8.65 -19.73 -1.04
N TRP A 191 7.49 -20.23 -0.61
CA TRP A 191 6.98 -20.17 0.77
C TRP A 191 6.37 -21.48 1.20
#